data_86bdd6441ff24b3a6c9064049f28f1a1
#
_entry.id   86bdd6441ff24b3a6c9064049f28f1a1
#
_cell.length_a   1.000
_cell.length_b   1.000
_cell.length_c   1.000
_cell.angle_alpha   90.00
_cell.angle_beta   90.00
_cell.angle_gamma   90.00
#
_symmetry.space_group_name_H-M   'P 1'
#
loop_
_entity.id
_entity.type
_entity.pdbx_description
1 polymer ?
#
loop_
_entity_poly.entity_id
_entity_poly.type
_entity_poly.pdbx_seq_one_letter_code
_entity_poly.pdbx_strand_id
1 'polypeptide(L)' 'MATLDKVSVNIAVVLGTTSMPIHQVLRLGRGAVIELDASEEDEVRILANNLPVAKGTVIVSGNKIAVEVKELLPRSPEAT' A
#
# COMPACT_ATOMS: atom_id res chain seq x y z
N MET A 1 -10.62 -9.80 -24.91
CA MET A 1 -11.96 -9.88 -24.38
C MET A 1 -12.41 -8.53 -23.87
N ALA A 2 -13.50 -8.06 -24.43
CA ALA A 2 -13.99 -6.73 -24.03
C ALA A 2 -14.45 -6.68 -22.57
N THR A 3 -14.93 -7.81 -22.05
CA THR A 3 -15.43 -7.84 -20.68
C THR A 3 -14.32 -7.64 -19.66
N LEU A 4 -13.08 -8.04 -19.96
CA LEU A 4 -11.97 -7.89 -19.03
C LEU A 4 -11.58 -6.42 -18.86
N ASP A 5 -11.82 -5.61 -19.87
CA ASP A 5 -11.47 -4.19 -19.80
C ASP A 5 -12.34 -3.45 -18.81
N LYS A 6 -13.47 -4.02 -18.41
CA LYS A 6 -14.40 -3.38 -17.50
C LYS A 6 -14.27 -3.87 -16.07
N VAL A 7 -13.37 -4.81 -15.84
CA VAL A 7 -13.13 -5.33 -14.50
C VAL A 7 -12.09 -4.43 -13.82
N SER A 8 -12.42 -4.01 -12.62
CA SER A 8 -11.53 -3.15 -11.83
C SER A 8 -10.94 -3.92 -10.68
N VAL A 9 -9.73 -3.55 -10.29
CA VAL A 9 -9.06 -4.12 -9.12
C VAL A 9 -8.81 -2.98 -8.14
N ASN A 10 -8.93 -3.32 -6.87
CA ASN A 10 -8.61 -2.35 -5.83
C ASN A 10 -7.11 -2.33 -5.62
N ILE A 11 -6.53 -1.15 -5.78
CA ILE A 11 -5.10 -0.95 -5.58
C ILE A 11 -4.92 -0.21 -4.27
N ALA A 12 -4.06 -0.75 -3.41
CA ALA A 12 -3.70 -0.12 -2.16
C ALA A 12 -2.20 0.04 -2.09
N VAL A 13 -1.78 1.11 -1.43
CA VAL A 13 -0.36 1.38 -1.23
C VAL A 13 -0.11 1.40 0.26
N VAL A 14 0.77 0.51 0.71
CA VAL A 14 1.10 0.40 2.14
C VAL A 14 2.35 1.21 2.40
N LEU A 15 2.20 2.31 3.13
CA LEU A 15 3.31 3.19 3.46
C LEU A 15 4.19 2.62 4.56
N GLY A 16 3.60 1.86 5.45
CA GLY A 16 4.34 1.26 6.56
C GLY A 16 3.38 0.56 7.49
N THR A 17 3.91 -0.07 8.50
CA THR A 17 3.09 -0.79 9.48
C THR A 17 3.57 -0.46 10.88
N THR A 18 2.74 -0.78 11.86
CA THR A 18 3.11 -0.64 13.26
C THR A 18 2.27 -1.61 14.07
N SER A 19 2.70 -1.87 15.28
CA SER A 19 1.96 -2.68 16.23
C SER A 19 1.48 -1.81 17.38
N MET A 20 0.25 -2.06 17.81
CA MET A 20 -0.34 -1.23 18.84
C MET A 20 -1.26 -2.09 19.71
N PRO A 21 -1.18 -1.95 21.04
CA PRO A 21 -2.12 -2.66 21.91
C PRO A 21 -3.55 -2.26 21.61
N ILE A 22 -4.46 -3.19 21.74
CA ILE A 22 -5.85 -2.91 21.38
C ILE A 22 -6.46 -1.81 22.22
N HIS A 23 -6.10 -1.72 23.51
CA HIS A 23 -6.66 -0.66 24.35
C HIS A 23 -6.21 0.72 23.88
N GLN A 24 -5.04 0.82 23.24
CA GLN A 24 -4.58 2.07 22.69
C GLN A 24 -5.33 2.40 21.40
N VAL A 25 -5.63 1.38 20.60
CA VAL A 25 -6.41 1.59 19.38
C VAL A 25 -7.78 2.17 19.72
N LEU A 26 -8.39 1.66 20.80
CA LEU A 26 -9.72 2.10 21.20
C LEU A 26 -9.74 3.52 21.73
N ARG A 27 -8.57 4.09 22.01
CA ARG A 27 -8.47 5.47 22.50
C ARG A 27 -8.14 6.46 21.40
N LEU A 28 -7.96 5.99 20.17
CA LEU A 28 -7.65 6.88 19.07
C LEU A 28 -8.83 7.81 18.81
N GLY A 29 -8.52 9.05 18.57
CA GLY A 29 -9.53 10.05 18.28
C GLY A 29 -9.03 10.99 17.20
N ARG A 30 -9.83 12.00 16.92
CA ARG A 30 -9.47 12.98 15.91
C ARG A 30 -8.15 13.67 16.29
N GLY A 31 -7.25 13.78 15.35
CA GLY A 31 -5.96 14.40 15.57
C GLY A 31 -4.90 13.47 16.11
N ALA A 32 -5.25 12.20 16.37
CA ALA A 32 -4.26 11.23 16.81
C ALA A 32 -3.23 11.01 15.71
N VAL A 33 -2.00 10.77 16.13
CA VAL A 33 -0.89 10.52 15.20
C VAL A 33 -0.41 9.10 15.42
N ILE A 34 -0.38 8.33 14.35
CA ILE A 34 0.14 6.97 14.39
C ILE A 34 1.46 6.96 13.64
N GLU A 35 2.50 6.59 14.36
CA GLU A 35 3.83 6.52 13.79
C GLU A 35 4.02 5.15 13.18
N LEU A 36 4.45 5.11 11.93
CA LEU A 36 4.67 3.87 11.21
C LEU A 36 6.12 3.47 11.29
N ASP A 37 6.37 2.17 11.22
CA ASP A 37 7.71 1.62 11.25
C ASP A 37 8.30 1.67 9.83
N ALA A 38 8.53 2.91 9.36
CA ALA A 38 9.03 3.15 8.02
C ALA A 38 9.57 4.57 7.95
N SER A 39 10.50 4.80 7.05
CA SER A 39 11.01 6.13 6.77
C SER A 39 10.62 6.53 5.37
N GLU A 40 10.79 7.82 5.05
CA GLU A 40 10.39 8.33 3.73
C GLU A 40 11.25 7.78 2.61
N GLU A 41 12.41 7.20 2.94
CA GLU A 41 13.28 6.60 1.94
C GLU A 41 12.92 5.15 1.66
N ASP A 42 12.06 4.56 2.45
CA ASP A 42 11.67 3.17 2.26
C ASP A 42 10.74 3.03 1.07
N GLU A 43 10.86 1.90 0.40
CA GLU A 43 9.92 1.58 -0.67
C GLU A 43 8.59 1.20 -0.08
N VAL A 44 7.53 1.58 -0.78
CA VAL A 44 6.18 1.22 -0.35
C VAL A 44 5.74 -0.03 -1.10
N ARG A 45 4.79 -0.72 -0.51
CA ARG A 45 4.26 -1.95 -1.09
C ARG A 45 2.95 -1.65 -1.77
N ILE A 46 2.79 -2.20 -2.97
CA ILE A 46 1.59 -2.03 -3.77
C ILE A 46 0.82 -3.34 -3.76
N LEU A 47 -0.44 -3.27 -3.37
CA LEU A 47 -1.31 -4.44 -3.30
C LEU A 47 -2.41 -4.33 -4.35
N ALA A 48 -2.74 -5.45 -4.95
CA ALA A 48 -3.91 -5.57 -5.83
C ALA A 48 -4.83 -6.58 -5.18
N ASN A 49 -6.03 -6.16 -4.80
CA ASN A 49 -6.98 -6.99 -4.06
C ASN A 49 -6.33 -7.64 -2.84
N ASN A 50 -5.56 -6.84 -2.10
CA ASN A 50 -4.88 -7.24 -0.88
C ASN A 50 -3.72 -8.21 -1.08
N LEU A 51 -3.31 -8.43 -2.32
CA LEU A 51 -2.15 -9.28 -2.61
C LEU A 51 -1.00 -8.41 -3.07
N PRO A 52 0.20 -8.60 -2.50
CA PRO A 52 1.35 -7.78 -2.90
C PRO A 52 1.76 -8.10 -4.33
N VAL A 53 1.89 -7.06 -5.15
CA VAL A 53 2.24 -7.23 -6.56
C VAL A 53 3.48 -6.43 -6.95
N ALA A 54 3.83 -5.40 -6.20
CA ALA A 54 4.93 -4.54 -6.58
C ALA A 54 5.44 -3.75 -5.41
N LYS A 55 6.59 -3.14 -5.60
CA LYS A 55 7.16 -2.15 -4.68
C LYS A 55 7.47 -0.90 -5.47
N GLY A 56 7.47 0.23 -4.79
CA GLY A 56 7.77 1.47 -5.46
C GLY A 56 8.07 2.59 -4.51
N THR A 57 8.17 3.78 -5.06
CA THR A 57 8.42 4.99 -4.27
C THR A 57 7.29 5.98 -4.48
N VAL A 58 7.02 6.73 -3.41
CA VAL A 58 5.96 7.73 -3.45
C VAL A 58 6.48 8.97 -4.13
N ILE A 59 5.69 9.51 -5.04
CA ILE A 59 6.01 10.74 -5.76
C ILE A 59 4.89 11.72 -5.49
N VAL A 60 5.25 12.94 -5.12
CA VAL A 60 4.29 14.02 -4.93
C VAL A 60 4.41 14.95 -6.14
N SER A 61 3.30 15.15 -6.83
CA SER A 61 3.25 16.00 -7.99
C SER A 61 2.12 16.99 -7.81
N GLY A 62 2.48 18.25 -7.52
CA GLY A 62 1.50 19.27 -7.22
C GLY A 62 0.75 18.87 -5.94
N ASN A 63 -0.57 18.75 -6.04
CA ASN A 63 -1.39 18.32 -4.91
C ASN A 63 -1.81 16.86 -5.02
N LYS A 64 -1.16 16.09 -5.88
CA LYS A 64 -1.49 14.68 -6.07
C LYS A 64 -0.34 13.81 -5.63
N ILE A 65 -0.69 12.62 -5.16
CA ILE A 65 0.27 11.62 -4.72
C ILE A 65 0.22 10.48 -5.72
N ALA A 66 1.39 10.06 -6.17
CA ALA A 66 1.51 8.95 -7.11
C ALA A 66 2.57 7.99 -6.59
N VAL A 67 2.63 6.82 -7.17
CA VAL A 67 3.64 5.83 -6.83
C VAL A 67 4.31 5.37 -8.10
N GLU A 68 5.62 5.43 -8.11
CA GLU A 68 6.40 4.91 -9.21
C GLU A 68 6.79 3.47 -8.90
N VAL A 69 6.41 2.55 -9.79
CA VAL A 69 6.74 1.13 -9.60
C VAL A 69 8.21 0.94 -9.87
N LYS A 70 8.91 0.36 -8.90
CA LYS A 70 10.33 0.09 -9.03
C LYS A 70 10.60 -1.37 -9.28
N GLU A 71 9.77 -2.25 -8.77
CA GLU A 71 10.00 -3.68 -8.85
C GLU A 71 8.68 -4.41 -8.81
N LEU A 72 8.51 -5.37 -9.69
CA LEU A 72 7.37 -6.27 -9.64
C LEU A 72 7.73 -7.47 -8.78
N LEU A 73 6.78 -7.87 -7.93
CA LEU A 73 7.00 -9.00 -7.06
C LEU A 73 6.65 -10.29 -7.80
N PRO A 74 7.43 -11.34 -7.63
CA PRO A 74 7.14 -12.60 -8.30
C PRO A 74 5.87 -13.23 -7.74
N ARG A 75 5.14 -13.90 -8.62
CA ARG A 75 3.95 -14.61 -8.20
C ARG A 75 4.35 -15.92 -7.55
N SER A 76 3.51 -16.33 -6.58
CA SER A 76 3.67 -17.62 -5.99
C SER A 76 3.42 -18.70 -7.03
N PRO A 77 4.23 -19.77 -7.07
CA PRO A 77 3.98 -20.86 -8.03
C PRO A 77 2.59 -21.47 -7.90
N GLU A 78 2.04 -21.46 -6.70
CA GLU A 78 0.69 -22.01 -6.49
C GLU A 78 -0.38 -21.13 -7.12
N ALA A 79 -0.06 -19.89 -7.41
CA ALA A 79 -1.02 -18.96 -7.98
C ALA A 79 -1.19 -19.15 -9.48
N THR A 80 -0.35 -19.94 -10.09
CA THR A 80 -0.42 -20.16 -11.54
C THR A 80 -1.20 -21.39 -11.92
#